data_2e2dc351f77ad6c4930c3fe111474790
#
_entry.id   2e2dc351f77ad6c4930c3fe111474790
#
_cell.length_a   1.000
_cell.length_b   1.000
_cell.length_c   1.000
_cell.angle_alpha   90.00
_cell.angle_beta   90.00
_cell.angle_gamma   90.00
#
_symmetry.space_group_name_H-M   'P 1'
#
loop_
_entity.id
_entity.type
_entity.pdbx_description
1 polymer ?
#
loop_
_entity_poly.entity_id
_entity_poly.type
_entity_poly.pdbx_seq_one_letter_code
_entity_poly.pdbx_strand_id
1 'polypeptide(L)' 'MILEIITPEKEAFKGEVTSVKFPGTSGGFEILNNHAPIISTLTKGNIRIITTDNKTETLAINGGVIEMQDNKIIVLSD' A
#
# COMPACT_ATOMS: atom_id res chain seq x y z
N MET A 1 -10.29 -5.33 -0.82
CA MET A 1 -9.10 -5.54 -1.66
C MET A 1 -7.96 -6.16 -0.87
N ILE A 2 -7.09 -6.85 -1.55
CA ILE A 2 -5.93 -7.49 -0.92
C ILE A 2 -4.75 -6.52 -0.99
N LEU A 3 -4.03 -6.38 0.11
CA LEU A 3 -2.79 -5.61 0.16
C LEU A 3 -1.64 -6.55 0.56
N GLU A 4 -0.55 -6.48 -0.19
CA GLU A 4 0.67 -7.19 0.15
C GLU A 4 1.84 -6.22 0.09
N ILE A 5 2.60 -6.12 1.17
CA ILE A 5 3.79 -5.27 1.25
C ILE A 5 5.01 -6.15 1.48
N ILE A 6 5.94 -6.10 0.55
CA ILE A 6 7.13 -6.95 0.55
C ILE A 6 8.36 -6.05 0.68
N THR A 7 9.22 -6.36 1.65
CA THR A 7 10.54 -5.75 1.80
C THR A 7 11.60 -6.77 1.38
N PRO A 8 12.88 -6.35 1.20
CA PRO A 8 13.91 -7.32 0.85
C PRO A 8 14.09 -8.45 1.87
N GLU A 9 13.67 -8.24 3.10
CA GLU A 9 13.92 -9.19 4.19
C GLU A 9 12.70 -10.04 4.51
N LYS A 10 11.48 -9.54 4.25
CA LYS A 10 10.28 -10.24 4.68
C LYS A 10 9.02 -9.68 4.01
N GLU A 11 7.94 -10.42 4.17
CA GLU A 11 6.60 -9.92 3.88
C GLU A 11 6.13 -9.10 5.09
N ALA A 12 6.07 -7.78 4.91
CA ALA A 12 5.76 -6.88 6.02
C ALA A 12 4.27 -6.80 6.34
N PHE A 13 3.42 -7.05 5.35
CA PHE A 13 1.96 -7.05 5.52
C PHE A 13 1.32 -7.90 4.44
N LYS A 14 0.27 -8.61 4.80
CA LYS A 14 -0.61 -9.29 3.84
C LYS A 14 -1.98 -9.44 4.45
N GLY A 15 -3.01 -8.96 3.76
CA GLY A 15 -4.36 -9.10 4.26
C GLY A 15 -5.38 -8.32 3.47
N GLU A 16 -6.64 -8.48 3.87
CA GLU A 16 -7.77 -7.76 3.31
C GLU A 16 -7.87 -6.38 3.96
N VAL A 17 -8.05 -5.36 3.11
CA VAL A 17 -8.10 -3.97 3.56
C VAL A 17 -9.21 -3.24 2.81
N THR A 18 -9.68 -2.12 3.38
CA THR A 18 -10.69 -1.28 2.76
C THR A 18 -10.12 0.01 2.19
N SER A 19 -8.98 0.46 2.73
CA SER A 19 -8.35 1.70 2.29
C SER A 19 -6.86 1.64 2.58
N VAL A 20 -6.05 2.18 1.67
CA VAL A 20 -4.61 2.33 1.88
C VAL A 20 -4.18 3.69 1.38
N LYS A 21 -3.46 4.43 2.22
CA LYS A 21 -2.92 5.72 1.87
C LYS A 21 -1.41 5.63 1.75
N PHE A 22 -0.88 6.08 0.61
CA PHE A 22 0.52 5.93 0.26
C PHE A 22 1.26 7.27 0.16
N PRO A 23 2.57 7.30 0.51
CA PRO A 23 3.40 8.46 0.29
C PRO A 23 3.97 8.43 -1.14
N GLY A 24 3.19 8.88 -2.12
CA GLY A 24 3.64 8.92 -3.52
C GLY A 24 4.72 9.97 -3.73
N THR A 25 5.61 9.74 -4.70
CA THR A 25 6.69 10.69 -5.02
C THR A 25 6.16 12.03 -5.51
N SER A 26 4.97 12.04 -6.12
CA SER A 26 4.31 13.27 -6.59
C SER A 26 3.24 13.76 -5.64
N GLY A 27 3.20 13.22 -4.42
CA GLY A 27 2.21 13.56 -3.40
C GLY A 27 1.48 12.32 -2.91
N GLY A 28 0.92 12.41 -1.72
CA GLY A 28 0.17 11.31 -1.12
C GLY A 28 -1.11 11.00 -1.89
N PHE A 29 -1.49 9.73 -1.89
CA PHE A 29 -2.73 9.31 -2.53
C PHE A 29 -3.35 8.13 -1.78
N GLU A 30 -4.66 7.95 -1.96
CA GLU A 30 -5.42 6.90 -1.28
C GLU A 30 -6.06 5.98 -2.30
N ILE A 31 -6.01 4.67 -2.02
CA ILE A 31 -6.65 3.65 -2.86
C ILE A 31 -7.77 3.01 -2.05
N LEU A 32 -8.97 3.00 -2.64
CA LEU A 32 -10.16 2.34 -2.10
C LEU A 32 -10.48 1.11 -2.93
N ASN A 33 -11.44 0.31 -2.45
CA ASN A 33 -11.90 -0.89 -3.16
C ASN A 33 -12.23 -0.58 -4.61
N ASN A 34 -11.82 -1.48 -5.50
CA ASN A 34 -12.10 -1.42 -6.94
C ASN A 34 -11.53 -0.21 -7.65
N HIS A 35 -10.46 0.36 -7.10
CA HIS A 35 -9.74 1.44 -7.78
C HIS A 35 -9.17 0.93 -9.11
N ALA A 36 -9.13 1.81 -10.10
CA ALA A 36 -8.55 1.50 -11.41
C ALA A 36 -7.08 1.08 -11.26
N PRO A 37 -6.55 0.30 -12.22
CA PRO A 37 -5.14 -0.09 -12.18
C PRO A 37 -4.22 1.12 -12.10
N ILE A 38 -3.17 0.99 -11.28
CA ILE A 38 -2.19 2.07 -11.08
C ILE A 38 -0.82 1.47 -10.82
N ILE A 39 0.21 2.15 -11.33
CA ILE A 39 1.61 1.89 -11.00
C ILE A 39 2.17 3.24 -10.56
N SER A 40 2.83 3.27 -9.41
CA SER A 40 3.38 4.51 -8.88
C SER A 40 4.64 4.25 -8.07
N THR A 41 5.51 5.26 -8.00
CA THR A 41 6.66 5.21 -7.12
C THR A 41 6.32 5.88 -5.80
N LEU A 42 6.94 5.38 -4.73
CA LEU A 42 6.72 5.85 -3.37
C LEU A 42 7.98 6.47 -2.82
N THR A 43 7.81 7.49 -1.99
CA THR A 43 8.91 8.13 -1.27
C THR A 43 8.92 7.65 0.17
N LYS A 44 9.92 8.08 0.92
CA LYS A 44 9.98 7.80 2.36
C LYS A 44 8.75 8.38 3.07
N GLY A 45 8.12 7.59 3.90
CA GLY A 45 6.94 8.02 4.64
C GLY A 45 6.20 6.84 5.23
N ASN A 46 4.95 7.07 5.59
CA ASN A 46 4.10 6.05 6.20
C ASN A 46 3.01 5.60 5.25
N ILE A 47 2.79 4.28 5.20
CA ILE A 47 1.62 3.71 4.57
C ILE A 47 0.57 3.55 5.67
N ARG A 48 -0.61 4.16 5.50
CA ARG A 48 -1.72 4.00 6.43
C ARG A 48 -2.70 2.97 5.87
N ILE A 49 -3.00 1.95 6.65
CA ILE A 49 -3.83 0.82 6.23
C ILE A 49 -5.08 0.79 7.11
N ILE A 50 -6.25 0.69 6.49
CA ILE A 50 -7.50 0.44 7.21
C ILE A 50 -7.96 -0.97 6.84
N THR A 51 -8.02 -1.85 7.83
CA THR A 51 -8.38 -3.25 7.65
C THR A 51 -9.89 -3.42 7.58
N THR A 52 -10.35 -4.62 7.18
CA THR A 52 -11.78 -4.90 7.03
C THR A 52 -12.53 -4.84 8.37
N ASP A 53 -11.84 -5.05 9.49
CA ASP A 53 -12.42 -4.89 10.82
C ASP A 53 -12.27 -3.46 11.35
N ASN A 54 -11.98 -2.52 10.45
CA ASN A 54 -11.94 -1.08 10.71
C ASN A 54 -10.83 -0.66 11.68
N LYS A 55 -9.74 -1.41 11.72
CA LYS A 55 -8.54 -1.04 12.47
C LYS A 55 -7.57 -0.29 11.58
N THR A 56 -6.85 0.66 12.15
CA THR A 56 -5.84 1.42 11.43
C THR A 56 -4.44 0.93 11.81
N GLU A 57 -3.65 0.61 10.79
CA GLU A 57 -2.25 0.25 10.97
C GLU A 57 -1.39 1.21 10.15
N THR A 58 -0.20 1.50 10.64
CA THR A 58 0.74 2.38 9.97
C THR A 58 2.08 1.68 9.82
N LEU A 59 2.64 1.71 8.62
CA LEU A 59 3.92 1.09 8.32
C LEU A 59 4.86 2.12 7.68
N ALA A 60 6.02 2.31 8.30
CA ALA A 60 7.04 3.23 7.76
C ALA A 60 7.83 2.54 6.66
N ILE A 61 8.05 3.24 5.54
CA ILE A 61 8.87 2.76 4.42
C ILE A 61 9.90 3.81 4.04
N ASN A 62 10.97 3.39 3.36
CA ASN A 62 12.00 4.29 2.85
C ASN A 62 11.79 4.65 1.38
N GLY A 63 10.79 4.07 0.76
CA GLY A 63 10.47 4.25 -0.65
C GLY A 63 10.05 2.94 -1.25
N GLY A 64 9.75 2.93 -2.54
CA GLY A 64 9.36 1.70 -3.23
C GLY A 64 8.49 1.94 -4.44
N VAL A 65 7.85 0.87 -4.87
CA VAL A 65 6.90 0.88 -6.00
C VAL A 65 5.63 0.18 -5.59
N ILE A 66 4.52 0.67 -6.12
CA ILE A 66 3.21 0.05 -5.92
C ILE A 66 2.60 -0.29 -7.27
N GLU A 67 1.97 -1.45 -7.34
CA GLU A 67 1.13 -1.84 -8.46
C GLU A 67 -0.22 -2.27 -7.93
N MET A 68 -1.29 -1.76 -8.54
CA MET A 68 -2.64 -2.21 -8.25
C MET A 68 -3.31 -2.69 -9.53
N GLN A 69 -3.94 -3.86 -9.46
CA GLN A 69 -4.66 -4.48 -10.56
C GLN A 69 -5.60 -5.52 -9.99
N ASP A 70 -6.81 -5.59 -10.55
CA ASP A 70 -7.81 -6.60 -10.15
C ASP A 70 -8.09 -6.61 -8.64
N ASN A 71 -8.25 -5.43 -8.07
CA ASN A 71 -8.53 -5.24 -6.64
C ASN A 71 -7.45 -5.82 -5.72
N LYS A 72 -6.21 -5.88 -6.21
CA LYS A 72 -5.05 -6.35 -5.44
C LYS A 72 -3.92 -5.34 -5.55
N ILE A 73 -3.34 -5.00 -4.40
CA ILE A 73 -2.22 -4.06 -4.31
C ILE A 73 -0.98 -4.82 -3.89
N ILE A 74 0.11 -4.63 -4.64
CA ILE A 74 1.42 -5.17 -4.27
C ILE A 74 2.37 -3.99 -4.13
N VAL A 75 3.05 -3.93 -2.99
CA VAL A 75 4.06 -2.92 -2.70
C VAL A 75 5.40 -3.61 -2.55
N LEU A 76 6.38 -3.15 -3.33
CA LEU A 76 7.77 -3.57 -3.16
C LEU A 76 8.50 -2.39 -2.52
N SER A 77 8.83 -2.53 -1.24
CA SER A 77 9.45 -1.47 -0.45
C SER A 77 10.96 -1.69 -0.37
N ASP A 78 11.67 -0.59 -0.32
CA ASP A 78 13.12 -0.59 -0.08
C ASP A 78 13.44 -1.03 1.36
#